data_701a750fe1c80bd9a244f7afc0d42963
#
_entry.id   701a750fe1c80bd9a244f7afc0d42963
#
_cell.length_a   1.000
_cell.length_b   1.000
_cell.length_c   1.000
_cell.angle_alpha   90.00
_cell.angle_beta   90.00
_cell.angle_gamma   90.00
#
_symmetry.space_group_name_H-M   'P 1'
#
loop_
_entity.id
_entity.type
_entity.pdbx_description
1 polymer ?
#
loop_
_entity_poly.entity_id
_entity_poly.type
_entity_poly.pdbx_seq_one_letter_code
_entity_poly.pdbx_strand_id
1 'polypeptide(L)'
;MTTGRAPTRTGPWPYAAWALTRAWLLACVFKVVTVAGPDVTVDVSVIYRSWYEVLLTGTYPLDDVTWQYPPGAALAVLSPALLPFWEYATAFFVLVLVCDALVLGLLLYAGRRPGMRAAGAWVWVVGVPLLGPTVYARYDLMVTAVAVAALLAGVRRPRALGVLTAFGALLKGWPVLLLVGVRKGLPTRAAWTSAALCAAGLAAAFALWMPGAFAFLAFQRDRGTEIESLGALVFHIARQFGWEGRVELRYGSMEFVGPRVELVSTLALGLAVLALGCCCGDCGPASSPCAPRPRRRSRRCCCSR
;
A
#
# COMPACT_ATOMS: atom_id res chain seq x y z
N MET A 1 -9.63 33.31 24.45
CA MET A 1 -10.90 32.75 23.96
C MET A 1 -10.55 31.97 22.69
N THR A 2 -10.38 30.68 22.80
CA THR A 2 -10.19 29.76 21.66
C THR A 2 -11.57 29.31 21.23
N THR A 3 -12.05 29.85 20.11
CA THR A 3 -13.31 29.42 19.50
C THR A 3 -13.14 27.92 19.11
N GLY A 4 -13.70 27.07 19.94
CA GLY A 4 -13.82 25.65 19.65
C GLY A 4 -14.66 25.49 18.38
N ARG A 5 -13.99 25.26 17.26
CA ARG A 5 -14.64 24.91 15.98
C ARG A 5 -15.37 23.58 16.20
N ALA A 6 -16.69 23.62 16.15
CA ALA A 6 -17.52 22.44 16.22
C ALA A 6 -17.06 21.39 15.17
N PRO A 7 -17.14 20.08 15.47
CA PRO A 7 -16.77 19.04 14.51
C PRO A 7 -17.65 19.22 13.28
N THR A 8 -17.04 19.46 12.13
CA THR A 8 -17.74 19.54 10.85
C THR A 8 -18.36 18.17 10.56
N ARG A 9 -19.69 18.06 10.68
CA ARG A 9 -20.42 16.89 10.21
C ARG A 9 -20.13 16.75 8.71
N THR A 10 -19.44 15.71 8.31
CA THR A 10 -19.34 15.34 6.90
C THR A 10 -20.75 15.00 6.42
N GLY A 11 -21.30 15.80 5.50
CA GLY A 11 -22.59 15.53 4.89
C GLY A 11 -22.60 14.18 4.14
N PRO A 12 -23.72 13.76 3.54
CA PRO A 12 -23.84 12.48 2.83
C PRO A 12 -23.03 12.40 1.53
N TRP A 13 -22.53 13.53 1.04
CA TRP A 13 -21.88 13.65 -0.27
C TRP A 13 -20.68 12.72 -0.51
N PRO A 14 -19.76 12.49 0.46
CA PRO A 14 -18.65 11.55 0.24
C PRO A 14 -19.12 10.12 0.02
N TYR A 15 -20.20 9.71 0.70
CA TYR A 15 -20.78 8.37 0.55
C TYR A 15 -21.47 8.22 -0.82
N ALA A 16 -22.25 9.23 -1.22
CA ALA A 16 -22.95 9.23 -2.50
C ALA A 16 -21.95 9.22 -3.69
N ALA A 17 -20.94 10.08 -3.64
CA ALA A 17 -19.90 10.13 -4.65
C ALA A 17 -19.07 8.84 -4.70
N TRP A 18 -18.77 8.25 -3.54
CA TRP A 18 -18.12 6.94 -3.45
C TRP A 18 -18.99 5.87 -4.11
N ALA A 19 -20.25 5.77 -3.75
CA ALA A 19 -21.16 4.75 -4.29
C ALA A 19 -21.27 4.85 -5.82
N LEU A 20 -21.43 6.06 -6.36
CA LEU A 20 -21.52 6.28 -7.81
C LEU A 20 -20.24 5.87 -8.53
N THR A 21 -19.07 6.29 -8.01
CA THR A 21 -17.78 5.97 -8.65
C THR A 21 -17.47 4.48 -8.55
N ARG A 22 -17.87 3.80 -7.46
CA ARG A 22 -17.67 2.35 -7.29
C ARG A 22 -18.65 1.53 -8.11
N ALA A 23 -19.89 1.99 -8.25
CA ALA A 23 -20.84 1.38 -9.19
C ALA A 23 -20.29 1.37 -10.62
N TRP A 24 -19.65 2.47 -11.05
CA TRP A 24 -18.95 2.54 -12.33
C TRP A 24 -17.81 1.51 -12.43
N LEU A 25 -16.90 1.45 -11.45
CA LEU A 25 -15.79 0.49 -11.45
C LEU A 25 -16.28 -0.96 -11.45
N LEU A 26 -17.32 -1.26 -10.66
CA LEU A 26 -17.97 -2.58 -10.66
C LEU A 26 -18.60 -2.90 -12.02
N ALA A 27 -19.29 -1.95 -12.65
CA ALA A 27 -19.84 -2.15 -13.99
C ALA A 27 -18.74 -2.49 -15.01
N CYS A 28 -17.54 -1.92 -14.87
CA CYS A 28 -16.39 -2.25 -15.72
C CYS A 28 -15.86 -3.68 -15.44
N VAL A 29 -15.60 -4.05 -14.17
CA VAL A 29 -15.03 -5.38 -13.87
C VAL A 29 -16.04 -6.52 -14.07
N PHE A 30 -17.34 -6.25 -13.95
CA PHE A 30 -18.39 -7.20 -14.31
C PHE A 30 -18.77 -7.16 -15.80
N LYS A 31 -18.02 -6.39 -16.63
CA LYS A 31 -18.21 -6.29 -18.09
C LYS A 31 -19.60 -5.81 -18.52
N VAL A 32 -20.32 -5.11 -17.64
CA VAL A 32 -21.57 -4.41 -17.98
C VAL A 32 -21.23 -3.20 -18.88
N VAL A 33 -20.09 -2.57 -18.62
CA VAL A 33 -19.52 -1.49 -19.44
C VAL A 33 -18.14 -1.92 -19.92
N THR A 34 -17.92 -1.88 -21.22
CA THR A 34 -16.62 -2.18 -21.82
C THR A 34 -15.81 -0.91 -21.98
N VAL A 35 -14.60 -0.91 -21.43
CA VAL A 35 -13.61 0.17 -21.61
C VAL A 35 -12.62 -0.27 -22.66
N ALA A 36 -12.22 0.63 -23.55
CA ALA A 36 -11.20 0.33 -24.54
C ALA A 36 -9.86 -0.01 -23.87
N GLY A 37 -9.23 -1.11 -24.30
CA GLY A 37 -7.97 -1.59 -23.76
C GLY A 37 -7.99 -3.08 -23.43
N PRO A 38 -6.89 -3.61 -22.88
CA PRO A 38 -6.82 -5.02 -22.46
C PRO A 38 -7.80 -5.30 -21.32
N ASP A 39 -8.29 -6.54 -21.29
CA ASP A 39 -9.18 -6.99 -20.21
C ASP A 39 -8.41 -7.09 -18.88
N VAL A 40 -8.64 -6.13 -18.00
CA VAL A 40 -7.97 -6.07 -16.69
C VAL A 40 -8.41 -7.20 -15.74
N THR A 41 -9.53 -7.87 -16.00
CA THR A 41 -10.07 -8.91 -15.13
C THR A 41 -9.39 -10.26 -15.29
N VAL A 42 -8.55 -10.43 -16.33
CA VAL A 42 -7.79 -11.66 -16.61
C VAL A 42 -6.90 -12.04 -15.41
N ASP A 43 -6.29 -11.06 -14.74
CA ASP A 43 -5.48 -11.34 -13.56
C ASP A 43 -6.27 -12.07 -12.47
N VAL A 44 -7.53 -11.69 -12.24
CA VAL A 44 -8.38 -12.33 -11.21
C VAL A 44 -9.01 -13.62 -11.73
N SER A 45 -9.58 -13.57 -12.93
CA SER A 45 -10.38 -14.69 -13.45
C SER A 45 -9.53 -15.88 -13.93
N VAL A 46 -8.27 -15.65 -14.28
CA VAL A 46 -7.36 -16.67 -14.77
C VAL A 46 -6.18 -16.87 -13.81
N ILE A 47 -5.34 -15.84 -13.62
CA ILE A 47 -4.07 -15.98 -12.90
C ILE A 47 -4.32 -16.24 -11.41
N TYR A 48 -5.06 -15.39 -10.71
CA TYR A 48 -5.31 -15.58 -9.28
C TYR A 48 -6.14 -16.83 -9.01
N ARG A 49 -7.06 -17.16 -9.92
CA ARG A 49 -7.84 -18.38 -9.80
C ARG A 49 -6.95 -19.64 -9.93
N SER A 50 -6.03 -19.68 -10.88
CA SER A 50 -5.08 -20.81 -11.00
C SER A 50 -4.19 -20.94 -9.76
N TRP A 51 -3.70 -19.81 -9.22
CA TRP A 51 -2.95 -19.83 -7.97
C TRP A 51 -3.80 -20.24 -6.77
N TYR A 52 -5.07 -19.84 -6.72
CA TYR A 52 -6.00 -20.25 -5.69
C TYR A 52 -6.13 -21.78 -5.64
N GLU A 53 -6.27 -22.42 -6.78
CA GLU A 53 -6.38 -23.89 -6.89
C GLU A 53 -5.11 -24.58 -6.37
N VAL A 54 -3.93 -24.06 -6.70
CA VAL A 54 -2.66 -24.58 -6.18
C VAL A 54 -2.52 -24.34 -4.68
N LEU A 55 -2.83 -23.12 -4.19
CA LEU A 55 -2.73 -22.78 -2.77
C LEU A 55 -3.66 -23.62 -1.88
N LEU A 56 -4.81 -24.07 -2.40
CA LEU A 56 -5.71 -24.97 -1.68
C LEU A 56 -5.08 -26.35 -1.44
N THR A 57 -4.07 -26.76 -2.20
CA THR A 57 -3.32 -28.00 -1.94
C THR A 57 -2.32 -27.89 -0.79
N GLY A 58 -2.13 -26.69 -0.23
CA GLY A 58 -1.19 -26.41 0.84
C GLY A 58 0.24 -26.10 0.35
N THR A 59 0.43 -25.83 -0.95
CA THR A 59 1.72 -25.47 -1.54
C THR A 59 1.65 -24.16 -2.30
N TYR A 60 2.79 -23.51 -2.50
CA TYR A 60 2.89 -22.35 -3.38
C TYR A 60 3.03 -22.81 -4.85
N PRO A 61 2.66 -21.96 -5.83
CA PRO A 61 2.82 -22.26 -7.25
C PRO A 61 4.30 -22.13 -7.66
N LEU A 62 5.10 -23.16 -7.33
CA LEU A 62 6.56 -23.18 -7.52
C LEU A 62 6.98 -23.29 -8.98
N ASP A 63 6.13 -23.89 -9.81
CA ASP A 63 6.37 -24.06 -11.24
C ASP A 63 5.90 -22.85 -12.07
N ASP A 64 5.27 -21.89 -11.42
CA ASP A 64 4.80 -20.66 -12.06
C ASP A 64 5.72 -19.48 -11.71
N VAL A 65 6.60 -19.12 -12.63
CA VAL A 65 7.52 -17.99 -12.49
C VAL A 65 6.81 -16.63 -12.34
N THR A 66 5.49 -16.57 -12.61
CA THR A 66 4.69 -15.35 -12.40
C THR A 66 4.31 -15.15 -10.94
N TRP A 67 4.43 -16.18 -10.07
CA TRP A 67 4.29 -16.04 -8.62
C TRP A 67 5.50 -15.34 -8.03
N GLN A 68 5.45 -14.03 -7.97
CA GLN A 68 6.54 -13.18 -7.47
C GLN A 68 6.18 -12.40 -6.21
N TYR A 69 5.20 -12.89 -5.50
CA TYR A 69 4.64 -12.22 -4.35
C TYR A 69 5.16 -12.80 -3.03
N PRO A 70 5.29 -11.97 -1.98
CA PRO A 70 5.58 -12.45 -0.64
C PRO A 70 4.53 -13.47 -0.17
N PRO A 71 4.87 -14.36 0.79
CA PRO A 71 4.02 -15.48 1.17
C PRO A 71 2.62 -15.06 1.66
N GLY A 72 2.49 -13.90 2.30
CA GLY A 72 1.20 -13.42 2.73
C GLY A 72 0.22 -13.08 1.61
N ALA A 73 0.69 -12.89 0.37
CA ALA A 73 -0.19 -12.69 -0.79
C ALA A 73 -1.15 -13.87 -0.97
N ALA A 74 -0.76 -15.08 -0.56
CA ALA A 74 -1.63 -16.24 -0.54
C ALA A 74 -2.94 -15.98 0.23
N LEU A 75 -2.91 -15.20 1.32
CA LEU A 75 -4.11 -14.85 2.08
C LEU A 75 -5.09 -14.01 1.26
N ALA A 76 -4.57 -13.09 0.44
CA ALA A 76 -5.40 -12.28 -0.45
C ALA A 76 -6.01 -13.12 -1.58
N VAL A 77 -5.21 -14.01 -2.17
CA VAL A 77 -5.65 -14.92 -3.24
C VAL A 77 -6.64 -15.98 -2.70
N LEU A 78 -6.45 -16.46 -1.47
CA LEU A 78 -7.36 -17.41 -0.83
C LEU A 78 -8.61 -16.75 -0.22
N SER A 79 -8.64 -15.41 -0.07
CA SER A 79 -9.75 -14.71 0.58
C SER A 79 -11.13 -14.97 -0.04
N PRO A 80 -11.30 -15.21 -1.36
CA PRO A 80 -12.59 -15.59 -1.94
C PRO A 80 -13.23 -16.85 -1.34
N ALA A 81 -12.43 -17.75 -0.74
CA ALA A 81 -12.96 -18.90 0.00
C ALA A 81 -13.86 -18.52 1.19
N LEU A 82 -13.78 -17.26 1.68
CA LEU A 82 -14.70 -16.74 2.70
C LEU A 82 -16.14 -16.56 2.18
N LEU A 83 -16.33 -16.56 0.87
CA LEU A 83 -17.61 -16.36 0.18
C LEU A 83 -17.89 -17.53 -0.79
N PRO A 84 -17.99 -18.77 -0.30
CA PRO A 84 -18.00 -19.99 -1.12
C PRO A 84 -19.24 -20.15 -2.01
N PHE A 85 -20.25 -19.31 -1.81
CA PHE A 85 -21.49 -19.29 -2.59
C PHE A 85 -21.42 -18.43 -3.85
N TRP A 86 -20.29 -17.75 -4.09
CA TRP A 86 -20.03 -16.98 -5.30
C TRP A 86 -18.86 -17.56 -6.09
N GLU A 87 -18.86 -17.30 -7.41
CA GLU A 87 -17.69 -17.55 -8.22
C GLU A 87 -16.49 -16.78 -7.68
N TYR A 88 -15.28 -17.34 -7.90
CA TYR A 88 -14.02 -16.80 -7.42
C TYR A 88 -13.85 -15.30 -7.74
N ALA A 89 -14.03 -14.91 -9.02
CA ALA A 89 -13.86 -13.52 -9.43
C ALA A 89 -14.88 -12.58 -8.77
N THR A 90 -16.15 -13.00 -8.68
CA THR A 90 -17.20 -12.24 -8.01
C THR A 90 -16.88 -12.05 -6.53
N ALA A 91 -16.51 -13.14 -5.84
CA ALA A 91 -16.13 -13.09 -4.44
C ALA A 91 -14.92 -12.15 -4.21
N PHE A 92 -13.93 -12.21 -5.10
CA PHE A 92 -12.77 -11.34 -5.05
C PHE A 92 -13.16 -9.86 -5.19
N PHE A 93 -13.93 -9.49 -6.20
CA PHE A 93 -14.34 -8.10 -6.42
C PHE A 93 -15.17 -7.55 -5.27
N VAL A 94 -16.03 -8.37 -4.67
CA VAL A 94 -16.80 -7.97 -3.48
C VAL A 94 -15.90 -7.74 -2.28
N LEU A 95 -14.90 -8.59 -2.04
CA LEU A 95 -13.94 -8.40 -0.95
C LEU A 95 -13.09 -7.15 -1.15
N VAL A 96 -12.69 -6.85 -2.37
CA VAL A 96 -11.98 -5.61 -2.72
C VAL A 96 -12.87 -4.38 -2.45
N LEU A 97 -14.17 -4.44 -2.82
CA LEU A 97 -15.15 -3.39 -2.51
C LEU A 97 -15.30 -3.18 -1.00
N VAL A 98 -15.34 -4.26 -0.22
CA VAL A 98 -15.40 -4.19 1.25
C VAL A 98 -14.15 -3.51 1.81
N CYS A 99 -12.96 -3.85 1.31
CA CYS A 99 -11.72 -3.19 1.69
C CYS A 99 -11.71 -1.70 1.32
N ASP A 100 -12.20 -1.34 0.13
CA ASP A 100 -12.34 0.06 -0.29
C ASP A 100 -13.31 0.84 0.61
N ALA A 101 -14.47 0.26 0.95
CA ALA A 101 -15.41 0.85 1.89
C ALA A 101 -14.81 1.01 3.30
N LEU A 102 -14.01 0.03 3.74
CA LEU A 102 -13.28 0.10 5.02
C LEU A 102 -12.30 1.28 5.02
N VAL A 103 -11.53 1.47 3.96
CA VAL A 103 -10.61 2.62 3.83
C VAL A 103 -11.37 3.93 3.89
N LEU A 104 -12.47 4.07 3.16
CA LEU A 104 -13.32 5.26 3.24
C LEU A 104 -13.79 5.51 4.68
N GLY A 105 -14.31 4.47 5.33
CA GLY A 105 -14.76 4.53 6.72
C GLY A 105 -13.67 4.98 7.68
N LEU A 106 -12.46 4.44 7.55
CA LEU A 106 -11.29 4.81 8.34
C LEU A 106 -10.87 6.27 8.12
N LEU A 107 -10.87 6.74 6.88
CA LEU A 107 -10.51 8.12 6.53
C LEU A 107 -11.57 9.12 7.03
N LEU A 108 -12.85 8.79 6.91
CA LEU A 108 -13.93 9.60 7.46
C LEU A 108 -13.89 9.65 8.99
N TYR A 109 -13.60 8.52 9.64
CA TYR A 109 -13.40 8.46 11.10
C TYR A 109 -12.23 9.35 11.54
N ALA A 110 -11.11 9.29 10.82
CA ALA A 110 -9.96 10.14 11.09
C ALA A 110 -10.28 11.63 10.90
N GLY A 111 -11.03 11.98 9.84
CA GLY A 111 -11.45 13.34 9.53
C GLY A 111 -12.40 13.98 10.54
N ARG A 112 -13.08 13.16 11.38
CA ARG A 112 -13.96 13.66 12.46
C ARG A 112 -13.19 14.19 13.68
N ARG A 113 -11.88 13.97 13.75
CA ARG A 113 -11.07 14.44 14.89
C ARG A 113 -10.95 15.97 14.86
N PRO A 114 -10.94 16.64 16.04
CA PRO A 114 -10.75 18.08 16.11
C PRO A 114 -9.50 18.55 15.36
N GLY A 115 -9.61 19.56 14.51
CA GLY A 115 -8.50 20.10 13.71
C GLY A 115 -8.18 19.32 12.43
N MET A 116 -8.79 18.16 12.19
CA MET A 116 -8.62 17.39 10.94
C MET A 116 -9.69 17.75 9.91
N ARG A 117 -9.38 17.48 8.65
CA ARG A 117 -10.30 17.70 7.52
C ARG A 117 -10.62 16.37 6.85
N ALA A 118 -11.80 16.27 6.24
CA ALA A 118 -12.20 15.12 5.44
C ALA A 118 -11.51 15.05 4.06
N ALA A 119 -10.46 15.85 3.84
CA ALA A 119 -9.74 15.89 2.57
C ALA A 119 -9.21 14.52 2.14
N GLY A 120 -8.69 13.71 3.08
CA GLY A 120 -8.22 12.36 2.79
C GLY A 120 -9.32 11.45 2.23
N ALA A 121 -10.55 11.57 2.76
CA ALA A 121 -11.69 10.80 2.23
C ALA A 121 -12.05 11.25 0.81
N TRP A 122 -12.00 12.54 0.51
CA TRP A 122 -12.24 13.04 -0.85
C TRP A 122 -11.14 12.64 -1.83
N VAL A 123 -9.87 12.69 -1.42
CA VAL A 123 -8.76 12.16 -2.22
C VAL A 123 -9.00 10.68 -2.56
N TRP A 124 -9.49 9.89 -1.60
CA TRP A 124 -9.84 8.49 -1.83
C TRP A 124 -10.99 8.31 -2.81
N VAL A 125 -12.09 9.06 -2.58
CA VAL A 125 -13.31 9.00 -3.42
C VAL A 125 -13.00 9.31 -4.88
N VAL A 126 -12.17 10.33 -5.14
CA VAL A 126 -11.82 10.78 -6.49
C VAL A 126 -10.62 10.01 -7.06
N GLY A 127 -9.60 9.73 -6.24
CA GLY A 127 -8.35 9.12 -6.69
C GLY A 127 -8.51 7.68 -7.17
N VAL A 128 -9.29 6.86 -6.47
CA VAL A 128 -9.48 5.45 -6.85
C VAL A 128 -10.07 5.29 -8.25
N PRO A 129 -11.16 5.97 -8.65
CA PRO A 129 -11.70 5.84 -10.02
C PRO A 129 -10.77 6.38 -11.10
N LEU A 130 -9.88 7.32 -10.79
CA LEU A 130 -8.86 7.82 -11.72
C LEU A 130 -7.80 6.76 -12.07
N LEU A 131 -7.61 5.75 -11.22
CA LEU A 131 -6.75 4.60 -11.51
C LEU A 131 -7.43 3.59 -12.45
N GLY A 132 -8.70 3.77 -12.75
CA GLY A 132 -9.47 2.89 -13.62
C GLY A 132 -9.86 1.55 -12.97
N PRO A 133 -10.48 0.64 -13.75
CA PRO A 133 -10.98 -0.64 -13.24
C PRO A 133 -9.88 -1.60 -12.78
N THR A 134 -8.64 -1.43 -13.22
CA THR A 134 -7.47 -2.23 -12.79
C THR A 134 -7.33 -2.28 -11.26
N VAL A 135 -7.68 -1.19 -10.57
CA VAL A 135 -7.59 -1.13 -9.10
C VAL A 135 -8.47 -2.17 -8.40
N TYR A 136 -9.58 -2.57 -9.02
CA TYR A 136 -10.47 -3.62 -8.52
C TYR A 136 -10.05 -5.02 -8.95
N ALA A 137 -9.28 -5.12 -10.03
CA ALA A 137 -8.72 -6.37 -10.54
C ALA A 137 -7.35 -6.72 -9.91
N ARG A 138 -6.98 -6.07 -8.82
CA ARG A 138 -5.74 -6.30 -8.08
C ARG A 138 -6.03 -6.33 -6.58
N TYR A 139 -5.29 -7.13 -5.81
CA TYR A 139 -5.46 -7.16 -4.35
C TYR A 139 -4.79 -5.95 -3.63
N ASP A 140 -4.30 -4.97 -4.37
CA ASP A 140 -3.65 -3.77 -3.84
C ASP A 140 -4.55 -2.96 -2.90
N LEU A 141 -5.85 -2.93 -3.13
CA LEU A 141 -6.80 -2.29 -2.20
C LEU A 141 -6.86 -2.99 -0.84
N MET A 142 -6.71 -4.32 -0.80
CA MET A 142 -6.64 -5.07 0.45
C MET A 142 -5.38 -4.68 1.24
N VAL A 143 -4.23 -4.59 0.55
CA VAL A 143 -2.97 -4.13 1.15
C VAL A 143 -3.09 -2.69 1.64
N THR A 144 -3.72 -1.82 0.84
CA THR A 144 -3.94 -0.41 1.19
C THR A 144 -4.84 -0.26 2.41
N ALA A 145 -5.86 -1.11 2.57
CA ALA A 145 -6.70 -1.12 3.78
C ALA A 145 -5.87 -1.39 5.03
N VAL A 146 -4.98 -2.38 4.97
CA VAL A 146 -4.02 -2.68 6.06
C VAL A 146 -3.09 -1.50 6.33
N ALA A 147 -2.55 -0.88 5.28
CA ALA A 147 -1.64 0.26 5.39
C ALA A 147 -2.31 1.49 6.02
N VAL A 148 -3.52 1.83 5.60
CA VAL A 148 -4.30 2.93 6.19
C VAL A 148 -4.65 2.63 7.64
N ALA A 149 -5.06 1.40 7.96
CA ALA A 149 -5.29 0.98 9.35
C ALA A 149 -4.02 1.09 10.19
N ALA A 150 -2.86 0.70 9.64
CA ALA A 150 -1.56 0.82 10.30
C ALA A 150 -1.22 2.28 10.63
N LEU A 151 -1.36 3.19 9.68
CA LEU A 151 -1.11 4.62 9.87
C LEU A 151 -2.02 5.23 10.94
N LEU A 152 -3.31 4.93 10.90
CA LEU A 152 -4.27 5.46 11.88
C LEU A 152 -4.07 4.90 13.28
N ALA A 153 -3.74 3.61 13.39
CA ALA A 153 -3.40 2.97 14.65
C ALA A 153 -2.09 3.54 15.22
N GLY A 154 -1.11 3.80 14.35
CA GLY A 154 0.22 4.30 14.69
C GLY A 154 0.22 5.64 15.42
N VAL A 155 -0.79 6.48 15.18
CA VAL A 155 -0.93 7.78 15.88
C VAL A 155 -0.93 7.61 17.40
N ARG A 156 -1.48 6.51 17.93
CA ARG A 156 -1.59 6.25 19.38
C ARG A 156 -0.84 5.02 19.83
N ARG A 157 -0.62 4.06 18.94
CA ARG A 157 -0.08 2.72 19.26
C ARG A 157 1.03 2.35 18.28
N PRO A 158 2.28 2.78 18.51
CA PRO A 158 3.40 2.47 17.60
C PRO A 158 3.59 0.96 17.36
N ARG A 159 3.33 0.13 18.36
CA ARG A 159 3.38 -1.33 18.22
C ARG A 159 2.35 -1.86 17.23
N ALA A 160 1.13 -1.32 17.23
CA ALA A 160 0.09 -1.70 16.27
C ALA A 160 0.48 -1.29 14.84
N LEU A 161 1.09 -0.11 14.67
CA LEU A 161 1.69 0.27 13.39
C LEU A 161 2.69 -0.81 12.93
N GLY A 162 3.63 -1.21 13.79
CA GLY A 162 4.64 -2.20 13.44
C GLY A 162 4.04 -3.54 13.02
N VAL A 163 3.09 -4.08 13.79
CA VAL A 163 2.42 -5.35 13.51
C VAL A 163 1.67 -5.30 12.17
N LEU A 164 0.83 -4.27 11.97
CA LEU A 164 0.06 -4.13 10.72
C LEU A 164 0.95 -3.86 9.52
N THR A 165 2.03 -3.12 9.70
CA THR A 165 3.03 -2.89 8.64
C THR A 165 3.74 -4.18 8.25
N ALA A 166 4.14 -5.00 9.22
CA ALA A 166 4.76 -6.31 8.95
C ALA A 166 3.80 -7.26 8.23
N PHE A 167 2.56 -7.33 8.67
CA PHE A 167 1.53 -8.10 8.00
C PHE A 167 1.32 -7.60 6.56
N GLY A 168 1.17 -6.27 6.36
CA GLY A 168 1.06 -5.68 5.03
C GLY A 168 2.28 -5.93 4.15
N ALA A 169 3.50 -5.92 4.71
CA ALA A 169 4.72 -6.20 3.98
C ALA A 169 4.81 -7.67 3.51
N LEU A 170 4.21 -8.59 4.24
CA LEU A 170 4.11 -9.99 3.81
C LEU A 170 3.01 -10.20 2.76
N LEU A 171 2.00 -9.34 2.70
CA LEU A 171 1.05 -9.32 1.58
C LEU A 171 1.71 -8.75 0.32
N LYS A 172 2.41 -7.62 0.46
CA LYS A 172 3.12 -6.92 -0.64
C LYS A 172 4.19 -6.00 -0.04
N GLY A 173 5.44 -6.12 -0.42
CA GLY A 173 6.62 -5.55 0.25
C GLY A 173 6.55 -4.06 0.66
N TRP A 174 5.86 -3.20 -0.11
CA TRP A 174 5.90 -1.74 0.05
C TRP A 174 5.40 -1.18 1.42
N PRO A 175 4.46 -1.80 2.16
CA PRO A 175 4.03 -1.27 3.46
C PRO A 175 5.15 -1.11 4.49
N VAL A 176 6.28 -1.83 4.35
CA VAL A 176 7.44 -1.64 5.23
C VAL A 176 7.92 -0.18 5.24
N LEU A 177 7.71 0.56 4.16
CA LEU A 177 8.09 1.98 4.03
C LEU A 177 7.34 2.88 5.03
N LEU A 178 6.20 2.45 5.56
CA LEU A 178 5.47 3.20 6.59
C LEU A 178 6.29 3.37 7.88
N LEU A 179 7.23 2.47 8.14
CA LEU A 179 8.12 2.55 9.31
C LEU A 179 9.15 3.68 9.20
N VAL A 180 9.49 4.11 7.98
CA VAL A 180 10.44 5.19 7.74
C VAL A 180 9.93 6.53 8.26
N GLY A 181 8.61 6.78 8.15
CA GLY A 181 7.98 8.00 8.62
C GLY A 181 7.71 8.07 10.13
N VAL A 182 8.13 7.08 10.91
CA VAL A 182 7.88 7.07 12.36
C VAL A 182 8.84 8.02 13.06
N ARG A 183 8.28 8.88 13.91
CA ARG A 183 9.04 9.85 14.72
C ARG A 183 10.14 9.16 15.54
N LYS A 184 11.39 9.66 15.46
CA LYS A 184 12.55 9.10 16.17
C LYS A 184 12.33 9.02 17.67
N GLY A 185 12.86 7.96 18.29
CA GLY A 185 12.83 7.72 19.74
C GLY A 185 12.14 6.42 20.14
N LEU A 186 11.52 6.39 21.32
CA LEU A 186 10.82 5.20 21.83
C LEU A 186 9.71 4.70 20.89
N PRO A 187 8.89 5.57 20.24
CA PRO A 187 7.89 5.10 19.29
C PRO A 187 8.50 4.35 18.10
N THR A 188 9.64 4.83 17.57
CA THR A 188 10.36 4.15 16.48
C THR A 188 10.81 2.77 16.89
N ARG A 189 11.48 2.66 18.06
CA ARG A 189 11.93 1.36 18.56
C ARG A 189 10.76 0.39 18.75
N ALA A 190 9.65 0.85 19.35
CA ALA A 190 8.46 0.03 19.56
C ALA A 190 7.82 -0.43 18.24
N ALA A 191 7.76 0.41 17.21
CA ALA A 191 7.23 0.06 15.90
C ALA A 191 8.15 -0.96 15.19
N TRP A 192 9.45 -0.68 15.11
CA TRP A 192 10.40 -1.56 14.44
C TRP A 192 10.54 -2.92 15.12
N THR A 193 10.62 -2.96 16.47
CA THR A 193 10.71 -4.24 17.18
C THR A 193 9.44 -5.08 17.02
N SER A 194 8.25 -4.47 17.12
CA SER A 194 7.01 -5.21 16.90
C SER A 194 6.84 -5.64 15.43
N ALA A 195 7.32 -4.85 14.46
CA ALA A 195 7.33 -5.24 13.07
C ALA A 195 8.28 -6.42 12.82
N ALA A 196 9.50 -6.36 13.35
CA ALA A 196 10.47 -7.45 13.20
C ALA A 196 9.97 -8.76 13.84
N LEU A 197 9.44 -8.70 15.06
CA LEU A 197 8.89 -9.89 15.72
C LEU A 197 7.69 -10.48 14.97
N CYS A 198 6.77 -9.62 14.52
CA CYS A 198 5.60 -10.05 13.76
C CYS A 198 6.03 -10.65 12.41
N ALA A 199 6.93 -9.98 11.66
CA ALA A 199 7.44 -10.48 10.39
C ALA A 199 8.16 -11.82 10.56
N ALA A 200 9.02 -11.95 11.57
CA ALA A 200 9.72 -13.20 11.86
C ALA A 200 8.75 -14.33 12.22
N GLY A 201 7.76 -14.04 13.07
CA GLY A 201 6.76 -15.05 13.48
C GLY A 201 5.90 -15.51 12.30
N LEU A 202 5.41 -14.58 11.47
CA LEU A 202 4.62 -14.93 10.28
C LEU A 202 5.47 -15.62 9.22
N ALA A 203 6.71 -15.17 8.99
CA ALA A 203 7.63 -15.82 8.05
C ALA A 203 7.93 -17.25 8.48
N ALA A 204 8.18 -17.47 9.77
CA ALA A 204 8.37 -18.81 10.31
C ALA A 204 7.10 -19.68 10.17
N ALA A 205 5.92 -19.12 10.42
CA ALA A 205 4.67 -19.83 10.22
C ALA A 205 4.49 -20.28 8.75
N PHE A 206 4.70 -19.39 7.79
CA PHE A 206 4.62 -19.72 6.37
C PHE A 206 5.67 -20.76 5.97
N ALA A 207 6.91 -20.64 6.47
CA ALA A 207 7.98 -21.60 6.19
C ALA A 207 7.67 -23.01 6.71
N LEU A 208 7.00 -23.10 7.87
CA LEU A 208 6.69 -24.39 8.51
C LEU A 208 5.45 -25.06 7.91
N TRP A 209 4.44 -24.27 7.49
CA TRP A 209 3.16 -24.83 7.06
C TRP A 209 2.96 -24.91 5.55
N MET A 210 3.71 -24.09 4.79
CA MET A 210 3.57 -24.09 3.33
C MET A 210 4.95 -24.14 2.65
N PRO A 211 5.34 -25.29 2.11
CA PRO A 211 6.58 -25.45 1.35
C PRO A 211 6.68 -24.44 0.20
N GLY A 212 7.88 -23.89 0.00
CA GLY A 212 8.12 -22.94 -1.10
C GLY A 212 7.73 -21.49 -0.82
N ALA A 213 7.32 -21.14 0.41
CA ALA A 213 6.90 -19.79 0.79
C ALA A 213 7.86 -18.67 0.37
N PHE A 214 9.15 -18.96 0.25
CA PHE A 214 10.19 -17.97 -0.09
C PHE A 214 10.81 -18.17 -1.48
N ALA A 215 10.28 -19.10 -2.31
CA ALA A 215 10.78 -19.32 -3.66
C ALA A 215 10.67 -18.06 -4.55
N PHE A 216 9.68 -17.20 -4.28
CA PHE A 216 9.51 -15.92 -4.97
C PHE A 216 10.76 -15.02 -4.92
N LEU A 217 11.63 -15.14 -3.92
CA LEU A 217 12.87 -14.36 -3.81
C LEU A 217 13.84 -14.69 -4.94
N ALA A 218 13.89 -15.94 -5.39
CA ALA A 218 14.70 -16.33 -6.54
C ALA A 218 14.15 -15.69 -7.83
N PHE A 219 12.83 -15.75 -8.03
CA PHE A 219 12.17 -15.14 -9.20
C PHE A 219 12.31 -13.61 -9.23
N GLN A 220 12.24 -12.95 -8.07
CA GLN A 220 12.44 -11.51 -7.97
C GLN A 220 13.87 -11.07 -8.30
N ARG A 221 14.87 -11.91 -8.04
CA ARG A 221 16.27 -11.61 -8.34
C ARG A 221 16.54 -11.50 -9.83
N ASP A 222 15.84 -12.33 -10.62
CA ASP A 222 16.06 -12.46 -12.05
C ASP A 222 15.22 -11.47 -12.89
N ARG A 223 14.43 -10.61 -12.23
CA ARG A 223 13.62 -9.58 -12.91
C ARG A 223 14.49 -8.44 -13.45
N GLY A 224 14.11 -7.99 -14.65
CA GLY A 224 14.70 -6.81 -15.30
C GLY A 224 13.99 -5.49 -14.92
N THR A 225 14.07 -4.52 -15.82
CA THR A 225 13.42 -3.22 -15.66
C THR A 225 12.02 -3.27 -16.27
N GLU A 226 10.98 -3.27 -15.43
CA GLU A 226 9.58 -3.18 -15.89
C GLU A 226 9.32 -1.86 -16.61
N ILE A 227 8.50 -1.92 -17.67
CA ILE A 227 8.19 -0.73 -18.50
C ILE A 227 7.45 0.38 -17.71
N GLU A 228 6.78 0.05 -16.62
CA GLU A 228 6.04 0.98 -15.77
C GLU A 228 6.92 1.60 -14.66
N SER A 229 8.17 1.16 -14.53
CA SER A 229 9.08 1.66 -13.49
C SER A 229 9.66 3.04 -13.86
N LEU A 230 10.05 3.82 -12.84
CA LEU A 230 10.75 5.10 -13.08
C LEU A 230 12.07 4.91 -13.84
N GLY A 231 12.79 3.81 -13.60
CA GLY A 231 14.02 3.47 -14.34
C GLY A 231 13.77 3.24 -15.82
N ALA A 232 12.59 2.76 -16.18
CA ALA A 232 12.20 2.53 -17.57
C ALA A 232 12.09 3.80 -18.41
N LEU A 233 11.90 4.98 -17.80
CA LEU A 233 11.84 6.26 -18.51
C LEU A 233 13.08 6.49 -19.36
N VAL A 234 14.25 6.04 -18.90
CA VAL A 234 15.50 6.12 -19.67
C VAL A 234 15.35 5.40 -21.01
N PHE A 235 14.76 4.20 -21.02
CA PHE A 235 14.58 3.39 -22.23
C PHE A 235 13.43 3.88 -23.09
N HIS A 236 12.35 4.39 -22.49
CA HIS A 236 11.28 5.03 -23.23
C HIS A 236 11.79 6.23 -24.07
N ILE A 237 12.71 7.01 -23.49
CA ILE A 237 13.37 8.11 -24.19
C ILE A 237 14.39 7.58 -25.20
N ALA A 238 15.28 6.67 -24.77
CA ALA A 238 16.37 6.16 -25.62
C ALA A 238 15.85 5.46 -26.89
N ARG A 239 14.67 4.82 -26.83
CA ARG A 239 14.02 4.24 -28.02
C ARG A 239 13.72 5.27 -29.13
N GLN A 240 13.46 6.52 -28.76
CA GLN A 240 13.25 7.61 -29.73
C GLN A 240 14.55 8.00 -30.43
N PHE A 241 15.70 7.63 -29.87
CA PHE A 241 17.05 7.92 -30.39
C PHE A 241 17.78 6.67 -30.87
N GLY A 242 17.03 5.59 -31.21
CA GLY A 242 17.62 4.41 -31.84
C GLY A 242 18.24 3.39 -30.87
N TRP A 243 17.82 3.36 -29.62
CA TRP A 243 18.23 2.28 -28.70
C TRP A 243 17.72 0.92 -29.22
N GLU A 244 18.61 -0.06 -29.35
CA GLU A 244 18.38 -1.35 -30.02
C GLU A 244 17.74 -2.43 -29.10
N GLY A 245 17.22 -2.06 -27.95
CA GLY A 245 16.53 -3.00 -27.06
C GLY A 245 15.09 -3.22 -27.46
N ARG A 246 14.49 -4.23 -26.83
CA ARG A 246 13.09 -4.62 -27.06
C ARG A 246 12.34 -4.74 -25.75
N VAL A 247 11.02 -4.85 -25.82
CA VAL A 247 10.14 -5.14 -24.69
C VAL A 247 9.70 -6.58 -24.81
N GLU A 248 9.87 -7.36 -23.76
CA GLU A 248 9.46 -8.76 -23.68
C GLU A 248 8.58 -9.00 -22.46
N LEU A 249 7.66 -9.95 -22.58
CA LEU A 249 6.91 -10.47 -21.44
C LEU A 249 7.81 -11.47 -20.70
N ARG A 250 8.25 -11.11 -19.50
CA ARG A 250 9.06 -11.95 -18.62
C ARG A 250 8.47 -11.94 -17.22
N TYR A 251 8.48 -13.08 -16.57
CA TYR A 251 8.03 -13.20 -15.17
C TYR A 251 6.66 -12.53 -14.89
N GLY A 252 5.75 -12.56 -15.87
CA GLY A 252 4.41 -11.96 -15.76
C GLY A 252 4.36 -10.44 -15.87
N SER A 253 5.45 -9.78 -16.26
CA SER A 253 5.50 -8.34 -16.54
C SER A 253 6.17 -8.04 -17.88
N MET A 254 5.87 -6.86 -18.42
CA MET A 254 6.53 -6.35 -19.62
C MET A 254 7.84 -5.68 -19.19
N GLU A 255 8.97 -6.19 -19.65
CA GLU A 255 10.30 -5.73 -19.25
C GLU A 255 11.12 -5.26 -20.45
N PHE A 256 11.96 -4.25 -20.25
CA PHE A 256 12.98 -3.89 -21.21
C PHE A 256 14.11 -4.90 -21.20
N VAL A 257 14.51 -5.36 -22.41
CA VAL A 257 15.64 -6.27 -22.63
C VAL A 257 16.56 -5.65 -23.66
N GLY A 258 17.84 -5.53 -23.33
CA GLY A 258 18.82 -4.96 -24.25
C GLY A 258 20.02 -4.32 -23.54
N PRO A 259 20.86 -3.60 -24.30
CA PRO A 259 22.06 -2.99 -23.78
C PRO A 259 21.79 -2.04 -22.62
N ARG A 260 22.61 -2.13 -21.55
CA ARG A 260 22.59 -1.26 -20.36
C ARG A 260 21.34 -1.35 -19.46
N VAL A 261 20.44 -2.32 -19.68
CA VAL A 261 19.24 -2.49 -18.81
C VAL A 261 19.66 -2.79 -17.37
N GLU A 262 20.58 -3.72 -17.15
CA GLU A 262 21.09 -4.05 -15.80
C GLU A 262 21.76 -2.87 -15.10
N LEU A 263 22.52 -2.05 -15.86
CA LEU A 263 23.16 -0.85 -15.32
C LEU A 263 22.11 0.15 -14.82
N VAL A 264 21.09 0.43 -15.63
CA VAL A 264 20.01 1.36 -15.27
C VAL A 264 19.20 0.82 -14.08
N SER A 265 18.90 -0.47 -14.06
CA SER A 265 18.22 -1.12 -12.94
C SER A 265 19.01 -0.99 -11.64
N THR A 266 20.31 -1.26 -11.67
CA THR A 266 21.19 -1.15 -10.51
C THR A 266 21.31 0.30 -10.02
N LEU A 267 21.44 1.27 -10.94
CA LEU A 267 21.47 2.69 -10.59
C LEU A 267 20.14 3.16 -10.00
N ALA A 268 19.01 2.75 -10.56
CA ALA A 268 17.68 3.06 -10.04
C ALA A 268 17.49 2.52 -8.62
N LEU A 269 17.92 1.29 -8.36
CA LEU A 269 17.90 0.70 -7.02
C LEU A 269 18.80 1.47 -6.05
N GLY A 270 20.02 1.82 -6.48
CA GLY A 270 20.94 2.62 -5.68
C GLY A 270 20.36 3.99 -5.31
N LEU A 271 19.75 4.68 -6.27
CA LEU A 271 19.07 5.96 -6.02
C LEU A 271 17.87 5.80 -5.07
N ALA A 272 17.11 4.73 -5.19
CA ALA A 272 15.99 4.44 -4.26
C ALA A 272 16.50 4.24 -2.83
N VAL A 273 17.59 3.48 -2.65
CA VAL A 273 18.23 3.28 -1.33
C VAL A 273 18.76 4.60 -0.77
N LEU A 274 19.40 5.43 -1.58
CA LEU A 274 19.88 6.75 -1.16
C LEU A 274 18.73 7.66 -0.75
N ALA A 275 17.64 7.71 -1.55
CA ALA A 275 16.47 8.51 -1.24
C ALA A 275 15.82 8.07 0.10
N LEU A 276 15.68 6.77 0.33
CA LEU A 276 15.19 6.23 1.60
C LEU A 276 16.13 6.59 2.77
N GLY A 277 17.43 6.50 2.56
CA GLY A 277 18.44 6.89 3.56
C GLY A 277 18.34 8.37 3.93
N CYS A 278 18.17 9.25 2.96
CA CYS A 278 17.96 10.68 3.19
C CYS A 278 16.66 10.93 3.97
N CYS A 279 15.55 10.32 3.58
CA CYS A 279 14.28 10.42 4.31
C CYS A 279 14.40 9.95 5.78
N CYS A 280 15.17 8.89 6.03
CA CYS A 280 15.46 8.44 7.39
C CYS A 280 16.37 9.41 8.15
N GLY A 281 17.28 10.10 7.46
CA GLY A 281 18.21 11.10 8.03
C GLY A 281 17.50 12.37 8.50
N ASP A 282 16.62 12.91 7.67
CA ASP A 282 15.94 14.20 7.90
C ASP A 282 14.82 14.16 8.96
N CYS A 283 14.39 12.98 9.41
CA CYS A 283 13.51 12.84 10.58
C CYS A 283 14.25 13.19 11.89
N GLY A 284 14.95 14.32 11.96
CA GLY A 284 15.53 14.90 13.16
C GLY A 284 14.44 15.18 14.24
N PRO A 285 14.81 15.35 15.52
CA PRO A 285 13.85 15.78 16.52
C PRO A 285 13.27 17.14 16.05
N ALA A 286 11.94 17.17 15.84
CA ALA A 286 11.26 18.43 15.53
C ALA A 286 11.69 19.44 16.60
N SER A 287 12.37 20.51 16.21
CA SER A 287 12.64 21.64 17.07
C SER A 287 11.32 22.04 17.71
N SER A 288 11.20 21.86 19.00
CA SER A 288 10.02 22.25 19.75
C SER A 288 9.70 23.70 19.38
N PRO A 289 8.47 24.01 18.94
CA PRO A 289 8.11 25.40 18.80
C PRO A 289 8.34 26.05 20.16
N CYS A 290 9.14 27.11 20.20
CA CYS A 290 9.44 27.88 21.39
C CYS A 290 8.16 28.06 22.21
N ALA A 291 8.09 27.39 23.35
CA ALA A 291 7.04 27.67 24.31
C ALA A 291 7.14 29.16 24.65
N PRO A 292 6.04 29.94 24.54
CA PRO A 292 6.08 31.36 24.92
C PRO A 292 6.53 31.44 26.36
N ARG A 293 7.67 32.08 26.61
CA ARG A 293 8.17 32.35 27.95
C ARG A 293 7.06 32.96 28.79
N PRO A 294 6.77 32.41 29.99
CA PRO A 294 5.78 33.02 30.86
C PRO A 294 6.24 34.44 31.17
N ARG A 295 5.43 35.44 30.81
CA ARG A 295 5.63 36.85 31.17
C ARG A 295 5.76 36.87 32.72
N ARG A 296 6.96 37.20 33.21
CA ARG A 296 7.19 37.53 34.63
C ARG A 296 6.23 38.69 34.97
N ARG A 297 5.19 38.41 35.77
CA ARG A 297 4.41 39.43 36.43
C ARG A 297 5.37 40.18 37.38
N SER A 298 5.69 41.42 37.03
CA SER A 298 6.33 42.36 37.94
C SER A 298 5.39 42.55 39.11
N ARG A 299 5.75 42.00 40.28
CA ARG A 299 5.16 42.37 41.56
C ARG A 299 5.61 43.80 41.81
N ARG A 300 4.75 44.76 41.64
CA ARG A 300 4.93 46.11 42.23
C ARG A 300 4.73 45.94 43.73
N CYS A 301 5.79 46.13 44.46
CA CYS A 301 5.70 46.40 45.91
C CYS A 301 5.05 47.78 46.07
N CYS A 302 3.84 47.85 46.58
CA CYS A 302 3.31 49.04 47.20
C CYS A 302 3.78 49.07 48.69
N CYS A 303 4.83 49.81 48.94
CA CYS A 303 5.02 50.42 50.24
C CYS A 303 4.17 51.69 50.29
N SER A 304 3.29 51.82 51.25
CA SER A 304 2.76 53.07 51.73
C SER A 304 2.29 52.92 53.17
N ARG A 305 2.74 53.73 53.89
CA ARG A 305 2.50 54.27 55.21
C ARG A 305 1.06 54.07 55.73
#